data_8c11b06b27f72b6285962f3fad410aee
#
_entry.id   8c11b06b27f72b6285962f3fad410aee
#
_cell.length_a   1.000
_cell.length_b   1.000
_cell.length_c   1.000
_cell.angle_alpha   90.00
_cell.angle_beta   90.00
_cell.angle_gamma   90.00
#
_symmetry.space_group_name_H-M   'P 1'
#
loop_
_entity.id
_entity.type
_entity.pdbx_description
1 polymer ?
#
loop_
_entity_poly.entity_id
_entity_poly.type
_entity_poly.pdbx_seq_one_letter_code
_entity_poly.pdbx_strand_id
1 'polypeptide(L)'
;SPKKEFLKTFNESFASGNASYICSHVSEDIVWEIHGDKSIRGKQNFSNEIHAMKHNIADELIIHTIITHGKEASVNGEIKMGKSTYAFCDVYRFTSAGNTQIKEIQSYVIQTA
;
A
#
# COMPACT_ATOMS: atom_id res chain seq x y z
N SER A 1 5.91 17.21 -0.24
CA SER A 1 7.11 16.42 0.07
C SER A 1 7.25 15.28 -0.92
N PRO A 2 8.47 14.95 -1.34
CA PRO A 2 8.66 13.85 -2.29
C PRO A 2 8.10 12.51 -1.80
N LYS A 3 8.21 12.25 -0.50
CA LYS A 3 7.70 11.00 0.07
C LYS A 3 6.16 10.96 0.07
N LYS A 4 5.51 12.08 0.30
CA LYS A 4 4.05 12.16 0.21
C LYS A 4 3.58 11.95 -1.22
N GLU A 5 4.24 12.55 -2.19
CA GLU A 5 3.93 12.35 -3.61
C GLU A 5 4.13 10.89 -4.02
N PHE A 6 5.22 10.27 -3.55
CA PHE A 6 5.46 8.86 -3.79
C PHE A 6 4.31 8.00 -3.25
N LEU A 7 3.91 8.23 -2.00
CA LEU A 7 2.86 7.43 -1.36
C LEU A 7 1.51 7.59 -2.04
N LYS A 8 1.21 8.78 -2.55
CA LYS A 8 0.02 9.00 -3.37
C LYS A 8 0.05 8.12 -4.61
N THR A 9 1.14 8.15 -5.35
CA THR A 9 1.31 7.33 -6.56
C THR A 9 1.29 5.84 -6.23
N PHE A 10 1.91 5.45 -5.12
CA PHE A 10 1.93 4.05 -4.69
C PHE A 10 0.52 3.53 -4.41
N ASN A 11 -0.30 4.31 -3.71
CA ASN A 11 -1.69 3.94 -3.43
C ASN A 11 -2.55 3.94 -4.70
N GLU A 12 -2.36 4.92 -5.58
CA GLU A 12 -3.02 4.94 -6.88
C GLU A 12 -2.66 3.71 -7.71
N SER A 13 -1.42 3.23 -7.59
CA SER A 13 -0.96 2.03 -8.28
C SER A 13 -1.65 0.76 -7.77
N PHE A 14 -1.93 0.68 -6.49
CA PHE A 14 -2.75 -0.41 -5.94
C PHE A 14 -4.17 -0.35 -6.53
N ALA A 15 -4.77 0.81 -6.52
CA ALA A 15 -6.15 0.98 -7.01
C ALA A 15 -6.27 0.67 -8.51
N SER A 16 -5.25 0.95 -9.30
CA SER A 16 -5.26 0.75 -10.75
C SER A 16 -4.61 -0.55 -11.22
N GLY A 17 -4.04 -1.34 -10.30
CA GLY A 17 -3.41 -2.61 -10.65
C GLY A 17 -2.03 -2.48 -11.30
N ASN A 18 -1.29 -1.41 -11.00
CA ASN A 18 0.06 -1.23 -11.51
C ASN A 18 1.08 -2.03 -10.69
N ALA A 19 1.09 -3.34 -10.90
CA ALA A 19 1.92 -4.27 -10.13
C ALA A 19 3.42 -3.98 -10.29
N SER A 20 3.84 -3.59 -11.48
CA SER A 20 5.24 -3.29 -11.77
C SER A 20 5.77 -2.15 -10.90
N TYR A 21 5.02 -1.07 -10.81
CA TYR A 21 5.39 0.08 -9.97
C TYR A 21 5.47 -0.31 -8.50
N ILE A 22 4.46 -1.03 -8.01
CA ILE A 22 4.41 -1.46 -6.60
C ILE A 22 5.62 -2.32 -6.27
N CYS A 23 5.91 -3.33 -7.07
CA CYS A 23 6.99 -4.28 -6.80
C CYS A 23 8.38 -3.64 -6.92
N SER A 24 8.52 -2.60 -7.73
CA SER A 24 9.80 -1.91 -7.91
C SER A 24 10.20 -1.03 -6.71
N HIS A 25 9.27 -0.77 -5.77
CA HIS A 25 9.51 0.14 -4.66
C HIS A 25 9.49 -0.55 -3.29
N VAL A 26 9.72 -1.86 -3.26
CA VAL A 26 9.83 -2.60 -2.01
C VAL A 26 11.20 -3.27 -1.91
N SER A 27 11.71 -3.42 -0.68
CA SER A 27 13.00 -4.07 -0.45
C SER A 27 12.88 -5.58 -0.57
N GLU A 28 14.03 -6.27 -0.69
CA GLU A 28 14.05 -7.74 -0.78
C GLU A 28 13.44 -8.40 0.45
N ASP A 29 13.57 -7.77 1.61
CA ASP A 29 13.06 -8.28 2.89
C ASP A 29 11.72 -7.66 3.29
N ILE A 30 10.95 -7.16 2.32
CA ILE A 30 9.63 -6.58 2.57
C ILE A 30 8.75 -7.50 3.42
N VAL A 31 8.04 -6.92 4.37
CA VAL A 31 7.00 -7.60 5.13
C VAL A 31 5.70 -6.81 4.97
N TRP A 32 4.67 -7.48 4.53
CA TRP A 32 3.33 -6.90 4.43
C TRP A 32 2.41 -7.64 5.40
N GLU A 33 2.05 -6.97 6.48
CA GLU A 33 1.10 -7.49 7.45
C GLU A 33 -0.27 -6.96 7.12
N ILE A 34 -1.18 -7.83 6.70
CA ILE A 34 -2.58 -7.48 6.47
C ILE A 34 -3.33 -7.95 7.71
N HIS A 35 -3.58 -7.03 8.62
CA HIS A 35 -4.15 -7.35 9.93
C HIS A 35 -5.52 -8.00 9.80
N GLY A 36 -5.69 -9.11 10.53
CA GLY A 36 -6.92 -9.90 10.46
C GLY A 36 -6.99 -10.85 9.28
N ASP A 37 -5.96 -10.90 8.43
CA ASP A 37 -5.94 -11.74 7.24
C ASP A 37 -4.65 -12.56 7.18
N LYS A 38 -3.55 -11.99 6.67
CA LYS A 38 -2.31 -12.76 6.46
C LYS A 38 -1.08 -11.86 6.50
N SER A 39 0.09 -12.52 6.70
CA SER A 39 1.41 -11.89 6.58
C SER A 39 2.09 -12.39 5.32
N ILE A 40 2.69 -11.49 4.57
CA ILE A 40 3.44 -11.80 3.36
C ILE A 40 4.87 -11.35 3.55
N ARG A 41 5.83 -12.27 3.41
CA ARG A 41 7.23 -11.99 3.70
C ARG A 41 8.11 -12.25 2.48
N GLY A 42 9.00 -11.30 2.21
CA GLY A 42 9.96 -11.38 1.11
C GLY A 42 9.39 -10.89 -0.20
N LYS A 43 10.28 -10.38 -1.05
CA LYS A 43 9.87 -9.72 -2.30
C LYS A 43 9.19 -10.68 -3.28
N GLN A 44 9.65 -11.95 -3.34
CA GLN A 44 9.04 -12.92 -4.26
C GLN A 44 7.58 -13.17 -3.89
N ASN A 45 7.30 -13.43 -2.60
CA ASN A 45 5.93 -13.68 -2.14
C ASN A 45 5.08 -12.42 -2.28
N PHE A 46 5.65 -11.26 -2.00
CA PHE A 46 4.98 -9.98 -2.18
C PHE A 46 4.59 -9.77 -3.65
N SER A 47 5.51 -10.00 -4.56
CA SER A 47 5.27 -9.86 -5.99
C SER A 47 4.17 -10.82 -6.46
N ASN A 48 4.21 -12.08 -6.00
CA ASN A 48 3.18 -13.06 -6.34
C ASN A 48 1.80 -12.58 -5.89
N GLU A 49 1.71 -12.03 -4.68
CA GLU A 49 0.45 -11.52 -4.15
C GLU A 49 -0.07 -10.33 -4.95
N ILE A 50 0.82 -9.37 -5.24
CA ILE A 50 0.45 -8.17 -5.99
C ILE A 50 -0.01 -8.53 -7.41
N HIS A 51 0.69 -9.45 -8.08
CA HIS A 51 0.28 -9.88 -9.42
C HIS A 51 -1.04 -10.65 -9.40
N ALA A 52 -1.32 -11.40 -8.34
CA ALA A 52 -2.60 -12.12 -8.20
C ALA A 52 -3.76 -11.16 -8.04
N MET A 53 -3.55 -9.98 -7.44
CA MET A 53 -4.62 -9.03 -7.17
C MET A 53 -4.67 -7.83 -8.13
N LYS A 54 -3.79 -7.78 -9.12
CA LYS A 54 -3.72 -6.62 -10.05
C LYS A 54 -4.98 -6.41 -10.89
N HIS A 55 -5.83 -7.42 -10.98
CA HIS A 55 -7.09 -7.33 -11.73
C HIS A 55 -8.23 -6.75 -10.89
N ASN A 56 -8.02 -6.59 -9.59
CA ASN A 56 -9.01 -6.01 -8.69
C ASN A 56 -8.88 -4.49 -8.72
N ILE A 57 -9.39 -3.89 -9.80
CA ILE A 57 -9.28 -2.44 -10.02
C ILE A 57 -10.38 -1.73 -9.25
N ALA A 58 -9.99 -0.74 -8.45
CA ALA A 58 -10.95 0.04 -7.68
C ALA A 58 -11.73 1.00 -8.59
N ASP A 59 -13.00 1.20 -8.30
CA ASP A 59 -13.81 2.20 -9.00
C ASP A 59 -13.40 3.60 -8.57
N GLU A 60 -13.02 3.76 -7.30
CA GLU A 60 -12.61 5.05 -6.77
C GLU A 60 -11.65 4.84 -5.60
N LEU A 61 -10.61 5.68 -5.53
CA LEU A 61 -9.71 5.79 -4.39
C LEU A 61 -9.79 7.22 -3.89
N ILE A 62 -10.07 7.38 -2.59
CA ILE A 62 -10.07 8.68 -1.93
C ILE A 62 -9.02 8.63 -0.84
N ILE A 63 -7.95 9.43 -0.96
CA ILE A 63 -6.93 9.56 0.08
C ILE A 63 -7.30 10.74 0.96
N HIS A 64 -7.46 10.51 2.25
CA HIS A 64 -7.80 11.57 3.20
C HIS A 64 -6.57 12.24 3.78
N THR A 65 -5.57 11.47 4.22
CA THR A 65 -4.41 12.01 4.93
C THR A 65 -3.17 11.20 4.57
N ILE A 66 -2.05 11.90 4.36
CA ILE A 66 -0.72 11.31 4.26
C ILE A 66 0.17 12.00 5.26
N ILE A 67 0.76 11.24 6.18
CA ILE A 67 1.68 11.75 7.20
C ILE A 67 3.02 11.06 6.99
N THR A 68 4.10 11.84 6.99
CA THR A 68 5.46 11.31 6.87
C THR A 68 6.35 11.89 7.96
N HIS A 69 7.19 11.04 8.54
CA HIS A 69 8.19 11.45 9.52
C HIS A 69 9.36 10.48 9.50
N GLY A 70 10.52 10.95 9.02
CA GLY A 70 11.70 10.09 8.93
C GLY A 70 11.47 8.88 8.05
N LYS A 71 11.68 7.68 8.61
CA LYS A 71 11.50 6.42 7.92
C LYS A 71 10.05 5.95 7.92
N GLU A 72 9.15 6.64 8.60
CA GLU A 72 7.80 6.16 8.84
C GLU A 72 6.77 7.06 8.19
N ALA A 73 5.65 6.45 7.79
CA ALA A 73 4.56 7.18 7.16
C ALA A 73 3.24 6.45 7.38
N SER A 74 2.15 7.19 7.25
CA SER A 74 0.83 6.58 7.20
C SER A 74 -0.02 7.25 6.14
N VAL A 75 -0.91 6.45 5.54
CA VAL A 75 -1.89 6.90 4.55
C VAL A 75 -3.22 6.31 4.94
N ASN A 76 -4.26 7.15 5.00
CA ASN A 76 -5.60 6.61 5.18
C ASN A 76 -6.55 7.17 4.12
N GLY A 77 -7.62 6.42 3.89
CA GLY A 77 -8.60 6.81 2.89
C GLY A 77 -9.69 5.77 2.74
N GLU A 78 -10.32 5.77 1.58
CA GLU A 78 -11.38 4.85 1.23
C GLU A 78 -11.19 4.31 -0.18
N ILE A 79 -11.59 3.05 -0.38
CA ILE A 79 -11.62 2.40 -1.69
C ILE A 79 -13.04 1.95 -1.95
N LYS A 80 -13.55 2.24 -3.15
CA LYS A 80 -14.86 1.76 -3.60
C LYS A 80 -14.66 0.70 -4.68
N MET A 81 -15.27 -0.46 -4.48
CA MET A 81 -15.21 -1.60 -5.39
C MET A 81 -16.60 -2.18 -5.57
N GLY A 82 -17.22 -1.88 -6.71
CA GLY A 82 -18.60 -2.30 -6.96
C GLY A 82 -19.54 -1.68 -5.94
N LYS A 83 -20.24 -2.53 -5.20
CA LYS A 83 -21.20 -2.09 -4.17
C LYS A 83 -20.56 -1.96 -2.79
N SER A 84 -19.27 -2.29 -2.66
CA SER A 84 -18.59 -2.31 -1.37
C SER A 84 -17.70 -1.09 -1.21
N THR A 85 -17.64 -0.56 0.01
CA THR A 85 -16.73 0.52 0.40
C THR A 85 -15.87 0.05 1.56
N TYR A 86 -14.58 0.34 1.49
CA TYR A 86 -13.61 -0.04 2.51
C TYR A 86 -12.87 1.21 2.98
N ALA A 87 -12.78 1.37 4.30
CA ALA A 87 -11.87 2.35 4.90
C ALA A 87 -10.54 1.67 5.14
N PHE A 88 -9.44 2.33 4.83
CA PHE A 88 -8.12 1.76 5.05
C PHE A 88 -7.19 2.73 5.75
N CYS A 89 -6.22 2.16 6.46
CA CYS A 89 -5.07 2.87 6.99
C CYS A 89 -3.86 1.96 6.84
N ASP A 90 -2.84 2.44 6.14
CA ASP A 90 -1.59 1.73 5.98
C ASP A 90 -0.48 2.49 6.70
N VAL A 91 0.35 1.74 7.43
CA VAL A 91 1.54 2.28 8.08
C VAL A 91 2.76 1.71 7.36
N TYR A 92 3.64 2.61 6.93
CA TYR A 92 4.81 2.26 6.11
C TYR A 92 6.10 2.49 6.88
N ARG A 93 7.07 1.60 6.64
CA ARG A 93 8.45 1.84 7.05
C ARG A 93 9.36 1.72 5.83
N PHE A 94 10.16 2.76 5.61
CA PHE A 94 11.12 2.81 4.51
C PHE A 94 12.49 2.31 4.98
N THR A 95 13.36 1.94 4.05
CA THR A 95 14.71 1.50 4.39
C THR A 95 15.57 2.62 4.95
N SER A 96 15.27 3.87 4.57
CA SER A 96 15.92 5.06 5.13
C SER A 96 14.98 6.26 5.04
N ALA A 97 15.30 7.31 5.80
CA ALA A 97 14.51 8.53 5.78
C ALA A 97 14.56 9.24 4.42
N GLY A 98 15.64 9.05 3.67
CA GLY A 98 15.88 9.77 2.42
C GLY A 98 15.47 9.03 1.16
N ASN A 99 14.86 7.84 1.24
CA ASN A 99 14.47 7.11 0.04
C ASN A 99 12.98 6.73 0.03
N THR A 100 12.55 6.12 -1.06
CA THR A 100 11.18 5.67 -1.26
C THR A 100 11.10 4.16 -1.42
N GLN A 101 12.03 3.43 -0.81
CA GLN A 101 11.99 1.98 -0.81
C GLN A 101 11.37 1.47 0.49
N ILE A 102 10.26 0.76 0.36
CA ILE A 102 9.45 0.30 1.51
C ILE A 102 9.97 -1.05 1.99
N LYS A 103 10.18 -1.19 3.30
CA LYS A 103 10.57 -2.48 3.89
C LYS A 103 9.46 -3.09 4.74
N GLU A 104 8.43 -2.32 5.10
CA GLU A 104 7.31 -2.85 5.89
C GLU A 104 6.05 -2.06 5.56
N ILE A 105 4.94 -2.80 5.40
CA ILE A 105 3.60 -2.22 5.29
C ILE A 105 2.71 -2.94 6.29
N GLN A 106 2.01 -2.17 7.13
CA GLN A 106 0.96 -2.71 8.00
C GLN A 106 -0.37 -2.14 7.54
N SER A 107 -1.25 -3.00 7.09
CA SER A 107 -2.53 -2.61 6.51
C SER A 107 -3.69 -2.95 7.42
N TYR A 108 -4.55 -1.97 7.63
CA TYR A 108 -5.79 -2.09 8.40
C TYR A 108 -6.94 -1.71 7.46
N VAL A 109 -7.85 -2.65 7.20
CA VAL A 109 -8.95 -2.44 6.24
C VAL A 109 -10.25 -2.86 6.89
N ILE A 110 -11.25 -1.98 6.80
CA ILE A 110 -12.57 -2.21 7.39
C ILE A 110 -13.61 -1.96 6.30
N GLN A 111 -14.49 -2.93 6.09
CA GLN A 111 -15.62 -2.73 5.19
C GLN A 111 -16.66 -1.85 5.89
N THR A 112 -17.03 -0.73 5.27
CA THR A 112 -17.95 0.25 5.85
C THR A 112 -19.32 0.26 5.16
N ALA A 113 -19.39 -0.30 3.97
CA ALA A 113 -20.67 -0.41 3.26
C ALA A 113 -20.67 -1.55 2.25
#